data_3e95f85b94ee25382a8a5f7541017a9a
#
_entry.id   3e95f85b94ee25382a8a5f7541017a9a
#
_cell.length_a   1.000
_cell.length_b   1.000
_cell.length_c   1.000
_cell.angle_alpha   90.00
_cell.angle_beta   90.00
_cell.angle_gamma   90.00
#
_symmetry.space_group_name_H-M   'P 1'
#
loop_
_entity.id
_entity.type
_entity.pdbx_description
1 polymer ?
#
loop_
_entity_poly.entity_id
_entity_poly.type
_entity_poly.pdbx_seq_one_letter_code
_entity_poly.pdbx_strand_id
1 'polypeptide(L)'
;MKFLCISDIHNRIEPFQHILNLARPVDAILLGGDLTNFGTPADVEKIVHLAQSANVPVLAVAGNCDSAQIDLRLAELGVSVAGRGMIINDVGIHGLSAAPPWHKGMYEFTEDEAVLLLQEGYSQVQSASRHVVLAHVPPHGIKLDRTHFFQHVGSTALREFVEQTQPALVVCGHLHESRGVDMIGPTVVVNCGPAGSGYYAIAEIDDQVRVDLCRC
;
A
#
# COMPACT_ATOMS: atom_id res chain seq x y z
N MET A 1 -1.65 -12.36 12.39
CA MET A 1 -1.17 -12.36 10.99
C MET A 1 -0.10 -11.30 10.83
N LYS A 2 1.01 -11.63 10.17
CA LYS A 2 2.18 -10.76 10.05
C LYS A 2 2.45 -10.38 8.59
N PHE A 3 2.53 -9.09 8.31
CA PHE A 3 2.73 -8.53 6.98
C PHE A 3 4.11 -7.89 6.85
N LEU A 4 4.77 -8.12 5.71
CA LEU A 4 5.85 -7.27 5.24
C LEU A 4 5.25 -6.17 4.36
N CYS A 5 5.34 -4.92 4.81
CA CYS A 5 4.79 -3.75 4.13
C CYS A 5 5.94 -2.96 3.47
N ILE A 6 5.85 -2.82 2.16
CA ILE A 6 6.87 -2.20 1.31
C ILE A 6 6.19 -1.21 0.36
N SER A 7 6.74 -0.02 0.19
CA SER A 7 6.29 0.98 -0.78
C SER A 7 7.48 1.69 -1.41
N ASP A 8 7.27 2.37 -2.53
CA ASP A 8 8.26 3.28 -3.13
C ASP A 8 9.59 2.57 -3.45
N ILE A 9 9.51 1.47 -4.22
CA ILE A 9 10.67 0.69 -4.68
C ILE A 9 11.41 1.45 -5.77
N HIS A 10 10.68 2.13 -6.69
CA HIS A 10 11.23 2.94 -7.79
C HIS A 10 12.32 2.22 -8.61
N ASN A 11 12.08 0.95 -8.98
CA ASN A 11 13.04 0.09 -9.69
C ASN A 11 14.36 -0.18 -8.93
N ARG A 12 14.46 0.14 -7.63
CA ARG A 12 15.65 -0.10 -6.80
C ARG A 12 15.65 -1.56 -6.30
N ILE A 13 16.05 -2.47 -7.18
CA ILE A 13 15.92 -3.92 -6.95
C ILE A 13 16.82 -4.42 -5.81
N GLU A 14 18.07 -3.91 -5.69
CA GLU A 14 19.00 -4.38 -4.65
C GLU A 14 18.50 -4.13 -3.23
N PRO A 15 18.06 -2.91 -2.83
CA PRO A 15 17.47 -2.69 -1.52
C PRO A 15 16.20 -3.53 -1.31
N PHE A 16 15.34 -3.65 -2.31
CA PHE A 16 14.13 -4.46 -2.24
C PHE A 16 14.44 -5.93 -1.97
N GLN A 17 15.38 -6.52 -2.70
CA GLN A 17 15.82 -7.90 -2.49
C GLN A 17 16.42 -8.11 -1.10
N HIS A 18 17.17 -7.12 -0.60
CA HIS A 18 17.73 -7.16 0.75
C HIS A 18 16.63 -7.18 1.82
N ILE A 19 15.62 -6.31 1.67
CA ILE A 19 14.43 -6.29 2.54
C ILE A 19 13.74 -7.68 2.54
N LEU A 20 13.49 -8.26 1.37
CA LEU A 20 12.86 -9.58 1.25
C LEU A 20 13.63 -10.69 1.97
N ASN A 21 14.95 -10.60 2.03
CA ASN A 21 15.79 -11.58 2.72
C ASN A 21 15.78 -11.39 4.24
N LEU A 22 15.72 -10.16 4.73
CA LEU A 22 15.77 -9.83 6.17
C LEU A 22 14.44 -10.03 6.88
N ALA A 23 13.32 -9.75 6.22
CA ALA A 23 12.02 -9.57 6.85
C ALA A 23 11.20 -10.86 7.05
N ARG A 24 11.81 -12.02 6.98
CA ARG A 24 11.14 -13.33 7.16
C ARG A 24 11.24 -13.84 8.59
N PRO A 25 10.28 -14.65 9.08
CA PRO A 25 9.03 -15.10 8.41
C PRO A 25 7.90 -14.08 8.47
N VAL A 26 7.09 -14.02 7.39
CA VAL A 26 5.84 -13.24 7.29
C VAL A 26 4.76 -14.08 6.61
N ASP A 27 3.49 -13.73 6.82
CA ASP A 27 2.34 -14.44 6.26
C ASP A 27 1.94 -13.91 4.88
N ALA A 28 2.20 -12.63 4.59
CA ALA A 28 2.00 -12.03 3.27
C ALA A 28 2.88 -10.78 3.08
N ILE A 29 3.06 -10.37 1.82
CA ILE A 29 3.79 -9.17 1.39
C ILE A 29 2.78 -8.17 0.80
N LEU A 30 2.81 -6.93 1.28
CA LEU A 30 2.00 -5.82 0.79
C LEU A 30 2.91 -4.81 0.07
N LEU A 31 2.66 -4.59 -1.23
CA LEU A 31 3.39 -3.66 -2.08
C LEU A 31 2.55 -2.39 -2.31
N GLY A 32 2.91 -1.31 -1.66
CA GLY A 32 2.13 -0.07 -1.52
C GLY A 32 2.33 0.96 -2.64
N GLY A 33 2.64 0.54 -3.85
CA GLY A 33 2.77 1.44 -5.01
C GLY A 33 4.15 2.04 -5.21
N ASP A 34 4.30 2.82 -6.30
CA ASP A 34 5.57 3.32 -6.83
C ASP A 34 6.60 2.19 -6.94
N LEU A 35 6.13 1.07 -7.51
CA LEU A 35 6.93 -0.11 -7.73
C LEU A 35 8.00 0.19 -8.76
N THR A 36 7.64 0.96 -9.78
CA THR A 36 8.54 1.44 -10.82
C THR A 36 8.77 2.95 -10.70
N ASN A 37 9.67 3.47 -11.52
CA ASN A 37 9.88 4.91 -11.71
C ASN A 37 9.59 5.23 -13.18
N PHE A 38 8.31 5.42 -13.51
CA PHE A 38 7.80 5.57 -14.87
C PHE A 38 8.23 4.40 -15.79
N GLY A 39 8.18 3.18 -15.24
CA GLY A 39 8.58 1.96 -15.93
C GLY A 39 7.47 1.35 -16.78
N THR A 40 7.69 0.09 -17.17
CA THR A 40 6.81 -0.69 -18.03
C THR A 40 6.12 -1.83 -17.27
N PRO A 41 5.06 -2.46 -17.84
CA PRO A 41 4.48 -3.69 -17.29
C PRO A 41 5.50 -4.82 -17.09
N ALA A 42 6.53 -4.91 -17.96
CA ALA A 42 7.59 -5.91 -17.80
C ALA A 42 8.50 -5.63 -16.58
N ASP A 43 8.65 -4.38 -16.18
CA ASP A 43 9.46 -4.03 -15.02
C ASP A 43 8.72 -4.36 -13.72
N VAL A 44 7.41 -4.06 -13.64
CA VAL A 44 6.61 -4.45 -12.47
C VAL A 44 6.49 -5.97 -12.33
N GLU A 45 6.43 -6.70 -13.42
CA GLU A 45 6.41 -8.17 -13.42
C GLU A 45 7.66 -8.77 -12.74
N LYS A 46 8.86 -8.21 -13.02
CA LYS A 46 10.10 -8.62 -12.34
C LYS A 46 10.03 -8.40 -10.83
N ILE A 47 9.48 -7.26 -10.40
CA ILE A 47 9.32 -6.92 -8.98
C ILE A 47 8.35 -7.89 -8.30
N VAL A 48 7.20 -8.17 -8.93
CA VAL A 48 6.21 -9.12 -8.42
C VAL A 48 6.79 -10.53 -8.31
N HIS A 49 7.47 -11.03 -9.36
CA HIS A 49 8.10 -12.36 -9.35
C HIS A 49 9.17 -12.46 -8.26
N LEU A 50 9.95 -11.39 -8.04
CA LEU A 50 10.92 -11.37 -6.95
C LEU A 50 10.24 -11.44 -5.57
N ALA A 51 9.14 -10.71 -5.36
CA ALA A 51 8.36 -10.82 -4.12
C ALA A 51 7.76 -12.22 -3.94
N GLN A 52 7.20 -12.80 -5.01
CA GLN A 52 6.62 -14.15 -5.01
C GLN A 52 7.63 -15.25 -4.70
N SER A 53 8.93 -15.02 -4.94
CA SER A 53 9.99 -15.96 -4.54
C SER A 53 10.06 -16.21 -3.01
N ALA A 54 9.38 -15.38 -2.22
CA ALA A 54 9.19 -15.57 -0.79
C ALA A 54 8.25 -16.74 -0.44
N ASN A 55 7.51 -17.29 -1.40
CA ASN A 55 6.51 -18.36 -1.24
C ASN A 55 5.39 -18.00 -0.24
N VAL A 56 5.01 -16.74 -0.18
CA VAL A 56 3.84 -16.23 0.56
C VAL A 56 2.98 -15.39 -0.38
N PRO A 57 1.69 -15.18 -0.09
CA PRO A 57 0.85 -14.28 -0.87
C PRO A 57 1.47 -12.89 -1.02
N VAL A 58 1.39 -12.33 -2.23
CA VAL A 58 1.81 -10.96 -2.56
C VAL A 58 0.58 -10.20 -3.01
N LEU A 59 0.33 -9.04 -2.39
CA LEU A 59 -0.75 -8.13 -2.73
C LEU A 59 -0.15 -6.76 -3.06
N ALA A 60 -0.69 -6.12 -4.08
CA ALA A 60 -0.09 -4.90 -4.60
C ALA A 60 -1.14 -3.87 -5.05
N VAL A 61 -0.75 -2.61 -4.99
CA VAL A 61 -1.38 -1.49 -5.68
C VAL A 61 -0.30 -0.76 -6.49
N ALA A 62 -0.71 -0.04 -7.53
CA ALA A 62 0.18 0.85 -8.26
C ALA A 62 0.26 2.22 -7.56
N GLY A 63 1.39 2.94 -7.71
CA GLY A 63 1.55 4.31 -7.24
C GLY A 63 1.46 5.34 -8.39
N ASN A 64 1.71 6.60 -8.08
CA ASN A 64 1.61 7.69 -9.06
C ASN A 64 2.78 7.72 -10.06
N CYS A 65 3.93 7.13 -9.74
CA CYS A 65 5.03 6.92 -10.68
C CYS A 65 4.90 5.62 -11.49
N ASP A 66 3.86 4.84 -11.25
CA ASP A 66 3.45 3.72 -12.08
C ASP A 66 2.48 4.21 -13.18
N SER A 67 1.69 3.32 -13.76
CA SER A 67 0.72 3.68 -14.80
C SER A 67 -0.51 2.78 -14.75
N ALA A 68 -1.59 3.18 -15.43
CA ALA A 68 -2.77 2.33 -15.62
C ALA A 68 -2.43 0.97 -16.27
N GLN A 69 -1.43 0.93 -17.15
CA GLN A 69 -0.95 -0.31 -17.77
C GLN A 69 -0.24 -1.22 -16.75
N ILE A 70 0.51 -0.64 -15.82
CA ILE A 70 1.14 -1.37 -14.71
C ILE A 70 0.06 -1.89 -13.76
N ASP A 71 -0.94 -1.07 -13.40
CA ASP A 71 -2.05 -1.49 -12.54
C ASP A 71 -2.85 -2.64 -13.16
N LEU A 72 -3.13 -2.55 -14.47
CA LEU A 72 -3.72 -3.67 -15.23
C LEU A 72 -2.83 -4.92 -15.16
N ARG A 73 -1.50 -4.78 -15.32
CA ARG A 73 -0.58 -5.91 -15.23
C ARG A 73 -0.57 -6.56 -13.86
N LEU A 74 -0.65 -5.77 -12.77
CA LEU A 74 -0.80 -6.31 -11.41
C LEU A 74 -2.09 -7.14 -11.27
N ALA A 75 -3.18 -6.70 -11.90
CA ALA A 75 -4.44 -7.45 -11.93
C ALA A 75 -4.32 -8.77 -12.72
N GLU A 76 -3.65 -8.77 -13.88
CA GLU A 76 -3.37 -9.97 -14.68
C GLU A 76 -2.48 -10.98 -13.96
N LEU A 77 -1.53 -10.50 -13.15
CA LEU A 77 -0.67 -11.33 -12.31
C LEU A 77 -1.39 -11.86 -11.04
N GLY A 78 -2.65 -11.46 -10.82
CA GLY A 78 -3.46 -11.90 -9.69
C GLY A 78 -3.03 -11.35 -8.34
N VAL A 79 -2.28 -10.23 -8.32
CA VAL A 79 -1.77 -9.61 -7.09
C VAL A 79 -2.43 -8.27 -6.75
N SER A 80 -3.16 -7.64 -7.68
CA SER A 80 -3.81 -6.34 -7.45
C SER A 80 -4.95 -6.46 -6.46
N VAL A 81 -5.00 -5.50 -5.53
CA VAL A 81 -6.13 -5.27 -4.62
C VAL A 81 -6.80 -3.91 -4.83
N ALA A 82 -6.42 -3.15 -5.88
CA ALA A 82 -7.09 -1.90 -6.24
C ALA A 82 -8.50 -2.17 -6.78
N GLY A 83 -9.53 -1.68 -6.09
CA GLY A 83 -10.94 -2.00 -6.39
C GLY A 83 -11.28 -3.49 -6.26
N ARG A 84 -10.43 -4.28 -5.60
CA ARG A 84 -10.55 -5.72 -5.42
C ARG A 84 -10.29 -6.10 -3.99
N GLY A 85 -10.79 -7.26 -3.57
CA GLY A 85 -10.60 -7.78 -2.23
C GLY A 85 -10.06 -9.20 -2.22
N MET A 86 -9.20 -9.50 -1.24
CA MET A 86 -8.70 -10.84 -0.97
C MET A 86 -8.77 -11.13 0.53
N ILE A 87 -9.24 -12.32 0.90
CA ILE A 87 -9.27 -12.76 2.30
C ILE A 87 -8.17 -13.78 2.51
N ILE A 88 -7.30 -13.53 3.50
CA ILE A 88 -6.22 -14.44 3.91
C ILE A 88 -6.33 -14.61 5.44
N ASN A 89 -6.51 -15.84 5.92
CA ASN A 89 -6.60 -16.15 7.35
C ASN A 89 -7.56 -15.21 8.12
N ASP A 90 -8.77 -14.98 7.55
CA ASP A 90 -9.82 -14.13 8.13
C ASP A 90 -9.45 -12.63 8.21
N VAL A 91 -8.41 -12.20 7.50
CA VAL A 91 -8.09 -10.79 7.26
C VAL A 91 -8.46 -10.43 5.82
N GLY A 92 -9.37 -9.50 5.64
CA GLY A 92 -9.77 -8.96 4.35
C GLY A 92 -8.85 -7.81 3.94
N ILE A 93 -8.21 -7.93 2.78
CA ILE A 93 -7.29 -6.92 2.26
C ILE A 93 -7.86 -6.39 0.95
N HIS A 94 -8.01 -5.07 0.85
CA HIS A 94 -8.40 -4.37 -0.37
C HIS A 94 -7.61 -3.06 -0.48
N GLY A 95 -7.76 -2.31 -1.58
CA GLY A 95 -6.89 -1.15 -1.71
C GLY A 95 -7.24 -0.18 -2.81
N LEU A 96 -6.34 0.81 -2.97
CA LEU A 96 -6.45 1.93 -3.89
C LEU A 96 -5.09 2.21 -4.54
N SER A 97 -5.03 2.10 -5.86
CA SER A 97 -3.87 2.51 -6.68
C SER A 97 -3.87 4.01 -6.95
N ALA A 98 -2.73 4.52 -7.43
CA ALA A 98 -2.53 5.89 -7.89
C ALA A 98 -2.56 6.96 -6.76
N ALA A 99 -2.74 8.22 -7.13
CA ALA A 99 -2.81 9.35 -6.20
C ALA A 99 -3.85 10.38 -6.66
N PRO A 100 -4.34 11.28 -5.78
CA PRO A 100 -5.08 12.46 -6.22
C PRO A 100 -4.23 13.31 -7.17
N PRO A 101 -4.84 14.14 -8.05
CA PRO A 101 -4.13 14.96 -9.01
C PRO A 101 -3.13 15.91 -8.33
N TRP A 102 -1.86 15.76 -8.67
CA TRP A 102 -0.77 16.60 -8.17
C TRP A 102 0.07 17.21 -9.29
N HIS A 103 0.56 16.38 -10.23
CA HIS A 103 1.41 16.80 -11.33
C HIS A 103 0.99 16.15 -12.65
N LYS A 104 1.04 16.90 -13.76
CA LYS A 104 0.76 16.34 -15.09
C LYS A 104 1.65 15.12 -15.39
N GLY A 105 1.03 14.06 -15.88
CA GLY A 105 1.71 12.84 -16.32
C GLY A 105 1.91 11.79 -15.21
N MET A 106 1.38 12.01 -14.04
CA MET A 106 1.28 11.01 -13.00
C MET A 106 0.08 10.08 -13.23
N TYR A 107 0.10 8.90 -12.62
CA TYR A 107 -1.08 8.05 -12.55
C TYR A 107 -1.97 8.55 -11.42
N GLU A 108 -3.16 9.02 -11.78
CA GLU A 108 -4.05 9.78 -10.90
C GLU A 108 -5.45 9.17 -10.88
N PHE A 109 -6.17 9.38 -9.79
CA PHE A 109 -7.61 9.14 -9.65
C PHE A 109 -8.32 10.44 -9.20
N THR A 110 -9.59 10.58 -9.50
CA THR A 110 -10.46 11.54 -8.84
C THR A 110 -10.94 10.97 -7.49
N GLU A 111 -11.25 11.84 -6.51
CA GLU A 111 -11.75 11.36 -5.22
C GLU A 111 -13.06 10.55 -5.36
N ASP A 112 -13.92 10.88 -6.35
CA ASP A 112 -15.13 10.12 -6.65
C ASP A 112 -14.79 8.69 -7.15
N GLU A 113 -13.78 8.53 -8.00
CA GLU A 113 -13.28 7.21 -8.42
C GLU A 113 -12.70 6.44 -7.24
N ALA A 114 -11.98 7.12 -6.35
CA ALA A 114 -11.43 6.51 -5.14
C ALA A 114 -12.54 5.95 -4.23
N VAL A 115 -13.64 6.70 -4.03
CA VAL A 115 -14.80 6.22 -3.28
C VAL A 115 -15.34 4.91 -3.87
N LEU A 116 -15.53 4.86 -5.19
CA LEU A 116 -16.07 3.66 -5.87
C LEU A 116 -15.13 2.46 -5.72
N LEU A 117 -13.83 2.64 -5.96
CA LEU A 117 -12.83 1.58 -5.87
C LEU A 117 -12.70 1.02 -4.44
N LEU A 118 -12.68 1.91 -3.43
CA LEU A 118 -12.63 1.49 -2.02
C LEU A 118 -13.86 0.69 -1.62
N GLN A 119 -15.07 1.13 -2.04
CA GLN A 119 -16.34 0.43 -1.77
C GLN A 119 -16.39 -0.92 -2.50
N GLU A 120 -15.98 -0.98 -3.76
CA GLU A 120 -15.95 -2.21 -4.55
C GLU A 120 -15.02 -3.25 -3.93
N GLY A 121 -13.78 -2.87 -3.58
CA GLY A 121 -12.83 -3.75 -2.91
C GLY A 121 -13.33 -4.22 -1.54
N TYR A 122 -13.85 -3.31 -0.73
CA TYR A 122 -14.40 -3.63 0.59
C TYR A 122 -15.56 -4.61 0.53
N SER A 123 -16.47 -4.45 -0.45
CA SER A 123 -17.63 -5.32 -0.61
C SER A 123 -17.25 -6.79 -0.76
N GLN A 124 -16.07 -7.09 -1.31
CA GLN A 124 -15.57 -8.44 -1.56
C GLN A 124 -14.96 -9.09 -0.31
N VAL A 125 -14.68 -8.31 0.72
CA VAL A 125 -13.99 -8.79 1.94
C VAL A 125 -14.79 -8.57 3.22
N GLN A 126 -16.04 -8.10 3.15
CA GLN A 126 -16.89 -7.78 4.31
C GLN A 126 -17.07 -8.93 5.29
N SER A 127 -16.96 -10.19 4.84
CA SER A 127 -17.10 -11.37 5.69
C SER A 127 -15.90 -11.63 6.60
N ALA A 128 -14.76 -10.97 6.36
CA ALA A 128 -13.58 -11.10 7.22
C ALA A 128 -13.76 -10.35 8.54
N SER A 129 -13.18 -10.86 9.62
CA SER A 129 -13.29 -10.23 10.95
C SER A 129 -12.38 -9.00 11.12
N ARG A 130 -11.34 -8.89 10.32
CA ARG A 130 -10.39 -7.77 10.31
C ARG A 130 -10.16 -7.28 8.88
N HIS A 131 -9.97 -5.96 8.72
CA HIS A 131 -9.75 -5.37 7.41
C HIS A 131 -8.45 -4.59 7.36
N VAL A 132 -7.75 -4.69 6.22
CA VAL A 132 -6.54 -3.92 5.89
C VAL A 132 -6.79 -3.18 4.58
N VAL A 133 -6.48 -1.90 4.55
CA VAL A 133 -6.46 -1.10 3.33
C VAL A 133 -5.02 -0.91 2.89
N LEU A 134 -4.70 -1.34 1.68
CA LEU A 134 -3.43 -1.07 1.02
C LEU A 134 -3.63 0.07 0.02
N ALA A 135 -3.09 1.24 0.28
CA ALA A 135 -3.19 2.38 -0.61
C ALA A 135 -1.81 2.97 -0.87
N HIS A 136 -1.59 3.56 -2.07
CA HIS A 136 -0.32 4.24 -2.30
C HIS A 136 -0.23 5.51 -1.47
N VAL A 137 -1.26 6.35 -1.51
CA VAL A 137 -1.30 7.61 -0.76
C VAL A 137 -1.84 7.43 0.65
N PRO A 138 -1.41 8.25 1.62
CA PRO A 138 -1.99 8.27 2.95
C PRO A 138 -3.40 8.91 2.95
N PRO A 139 -4.23 8.63 3.98
CA PRO A 139 -5.45 9.39 4.25
C PRO A 139 -5.13 10.86 4.52
N HIS A 140 -6.02 11.77 4.04
CA HIS A 140 -5.87 13.22 4.24
C HIS A 140 -5.94 13.64 5.71
N GLY A 141 -5.14 14.66 6.09
CA GLY A 141 -5.27 15.36 7.37
C GLY A 141 -4.60 14.67 8.56
N ILE A 142 -3.61 13.81 8.32
CA ILE A 142 -2.79 13.15 9.35
C ILE A 142 -1.32 13.60 9.26
N LYS A 143 -0.47 13.14 10.18
CA LYS A 143 0.95 13.50 10.12
C LYS A 143 1.67 12.88 8.92
N LEU A 144 1.17 11.75 8.40
CA LEU A 144 1.80 10.96 7.36
C LEU A 144 1.51 11.49 5.93
N ASP A 145 0.61 12.46 5.77
CA ASP A 145 0.29 13.08 4.49
C ASP A 145 0.81 14.52 4.35
N ARG A 146 1.77 14.93 5.21
CA ARG A 146 2.32 16.28 5.23
C ARG A 146 3.62 16.36 4.43
N THR A 147 3.65 17.26 3.47
CA THR A 147 4.87 17.61 2.74
C THR A 147 5.85 18.39 3.63
N HIS A 148 7.09 18.58 3.16
CA HIS A 148 8.05 19.51 3.79
C HIS A 148 7.52 20.93 3.97
N PHE A 149 6.56 21.35 3.13
CA PHE A 149 5.89 22.66 3.24
C PHE A 149 4.63 22.61 4.13
N PHE A 150 4.43 21.54 4.88
CA PHE A 150 3.30 21.34 5.78
C PHE A 150 1.92 21.29 5.08
N GLN A 151 1.89 21.06 3.78
CA GLN A 151 0.64 20.85 3.03
C GLN A 151 0.19 19.41 3.15
N HIS A 152 -1.11 19.21 3.36
CA HIS A 152 -1.73 17.91 3.33
C HIS A 152 -2.09 17.53 1.89
N VAL A 153 -1.66 16.36 1.44
CA VAL A 153 -1.80 15.89 0.05
C VAL A 153 -2.36 14.47 -0.05
N GLY A 154 -2.81 13.92 1.06
CA GLY A 154 -3.48 12.62 1.11
C GLY A 154 -4.87 12.63 0.49
N SER A 155 -5.47 11.46 0.30
CA SER A 155 -6.82 11.30 -0.24
C SER A 155 -7.89 11.57 0.82
N THR A 156 -8.85 12.45 0.47
CA THR A 156 -10.02 12.74 1.31
C THR A 156 -11.01 11.58 1.28
N ALA A 157 -11.20 10.90 0.14
CA ALA A 157 -12.03 9.72 0.02
C ALA A 157 -11.51 8.57 0.91
N LEU A 158 -10.20 8.34 0.91
CA LEU A 158 -9.59 7.34 1.79
C LEU A 158 -9.77 7.73 3.27
N ARG A 159 -9.64 9.01 3.60
CA ARG A 159 -9.87 9.50 4.96
C ARG A 159 -11.30 9.21 5.44
N GLU A 160 -12.29 9.59 4.65
CA GLU A 160 -13.70 9.37 4.96
C GLU A 160 -14.03 7.88 5.04
N PHE A 161 -13.49 7.08 4.12
CA PHE A 161 -13.65 5.63 4.12
C PHE A 161 -13.12 5.01 5.43
N VAL A 162 -11.92 5.40 5.87
CA VAL A 162 -11.32 4.91 7.11
C VAL A 162 -12.14 5.30 8.34
N GLU A 163 -12.66 6.53 8.39
CA GLU A 163 -13.52 6.98 9.50
C GLU A 163 -14.84 6.19 9.58
N GLN A 164 -15.41 5.81 8.44
CA GLN A 164 -16.67 5.07 8.36
C GLN A 164 -16.51 3.58 8.66
N THR A 165 -15.45 2.94 8.12
CA THR A 165 -15.30 1.48 8.16
C THR A 165 -14.35 1.00 9.25
N GLN A 166 -13.50 1.88 9.77
CA GLN A 166 -12.53 1.61 10.83
C GLN A 166 -11.70 0.32 10.60
N PRO A 167 -11.00 0.19 9.45
CA PRO A 167 -10.14 -0.96 9.23
C PRO A 167 -9.07 -1.05 10.34
N ALA A 168 -8.59 -2.25 10.60
CA ALA A 168 -7.56 -2.44 11.63
C ALA A 168 -6.24 -1.72 11.26
N LEU A 169 -5.90 -1.72 9.96
CA LEU A 169 -4.65 -1.17 9.45
C LEU A 169 -4.85 -0.51 8.08
N VAL A 170 -4.19 0.63 7.87
CA VAL A 170 -3.94 1.23 6.55
C VAL A 170 -2.43 1.22 6.31
N VAL A 171 -2.01 0.66 5.17
CA VAL A 171 -0.61 0.65 4.73
C VAL A 171 -0.47 1.59 3.55
N CYS A 172 0.47 2.53 3.62
CA CYS A 172 0.73 3.50 2.55
C CYS A 172 2.22 3.84 2.41
N GLY A 173 2.54 4.67 1.42
CA GLY A 173 3.84 5.23 1.13
C GLY A 173 3.74 6.68 0.65
N HIS A 174 4.22 6.95 -0.61
CA HIS A 174 4.12 8.19 -1.35
C HIS A 174 4.94 9.35 -0.77
N LEU A 175 4.68 9.77 0.45
CA LEU A 175 5.39 10.87 1.10
C LEU A 175 6.61 10.34 1.86
N HIS A 176 7.75 10.32 1.19
CA HIS A 176 8.99 9.75 1.70
C HIS A 176 9.46 10.42 3.00
N GLU A 177 9.21 11.73 3.13
CA GLU A 177 9.55 12.53 4.32
C GLU A 177 8.62 12.30 5.51
N SER A 178 7.44 11.74 5.26
CA SER A 178 6.42 11.52 6.29
C SER A 178 6.29 10.07 6.73
N ARG A 179 7.40 9.30 6.59
CA ARG A 179 7.49 7.93 7.11
C ARG A 179 7.16 7.89 8.60
N GLY A 180 6.26 6.99 9.00
CA GLY A 180 5.84 6.94 10.40
C GLY A 180 4.61 6.07 10.64
N VAL A 181 4.07 6.20 11.86
CA VAL A 181 2.80 5.60 12.27
C VAL A 181 1.92 6.70 12.85
N ASP A 182 0.65 6.69 12.51
CA ASP A 182 -0.38 7.59 13.06
C ASP A 182 -1.69 6.83 13.26
N MET A 183 -2.73 7.48 13.77
CA MET A 183 -4.01 6.87 14.08
C MET A 183 -5.18 7.70 13.52
N ILE A 184 -6.21 7.00 13.03
CA ILE A 184 -7.52 7.60 12.74
C ILE A 184 -8.55 6.80 13.54
N GLY A 185 -9.01 7.38 14.67
CA GLY A 185 -9.81 6.60 15.62
C GLY A 185 -9.06 5.34 16.08
N PRO A 186 -9.64 4.14 15.95
CA PRO A 186 -8.97 2.88 16.28
C PRO A 186 -8.02 2.37 15.19
N THR A 187 -8.06 2.93 13.98
CA THR A 187 -7.28 2.48 12.83
C THR A 187 -5.84 2.91 12.94
N VAL A 188 -4.92 1.95 12.85
CA VAL A 188 -3.48 2.24 12.71
C VAL A 188 -3.18 2.56 11.24
N VAL A 189 -2.46 3.66 11.00
CA VAL A 189 -1.97 4.03 9.65
C VAL A 189 -0.46 3.99 9.65
N VAL A 190 0.16 3.31 8.69
CA VAL A 190 1.60 3.26 8.52
C VAL A 190 2.02 3.74 7.14
N ASN A 191 2.91 4.72 7.10
CA ASN A 191 3.70 5.06 5.92
C ASN A 191 5.04 4.33 6.04
N CYS A 192 5.26 3.35 5.15
CA CYS A 192 6.45 2.47 5.20
C CYS A 192 7.75 3.22 4.92
N GLY A 193 7.67 4.33 4.18
CA GLY A 193 8.81 5.03 3.62
C GLY A 193 9.40 4.32 2.39
N PRO A 194 10.37 4.96 1.70
CA PRO A 194 10.87 4.49 0.42
C PRO A 194 11.77 3.25 0.55
N ALA A 195 11.28 2.12 0.05
CA ALA A 195 12.02 0.86 0.01
C ALA A 195 13.30 0.96 -0.83
N GLY A 196 13.30 1.84 -1.84
CA GLY A 196 14.50 2.17 -2.61
C GLY A 196 15.65 2.73 -1.76
N SER A 197 15.35 3.21 -0.52
CA SER A 197 16.33 3.67 0.47
C SER A 197 16.48 2.71 1.66
N GLY A 198 15.97 1.48 1.53
CA GLY A 198 16.07 0.43 2.53
C GLY A 198 14.99 0.47 3.62
N TYR A 199 13.96 1.34 3.50
CA TYR A 199 12.89 1.41 4.49
C TYR A 199 11.77 0.42 4.20
N TYR A 200 11.16 -0.13 5.26
CA TYR A 200 10.00 -1.00 5.21
C TYR A 200 9.31 -1.02 6.58
N ALA A 201 8.16 -1.66 6.67
CA ALA A 201 7.51 -1.92 7.94
C ALA A 201 7.12 -3.40 8.07
N ILE A 202 7.08 -3.87 9.32
CA ILE A 202 6.45 -5.13 9.70
C ILE A 202 5.19 -4.77 10.48
N ALA A 203 4.04 -5.23 10.01
CA ALA A 203 2.77 -5.07 10.72
C ALA A 203 2.26 -6.42 11.19
N GLU A 204 1.87 -6.51 12.44
CA GLU A 204 1.29 -7.71 13.02
C GLU A 204 -0.12 -7.42 13.54
N ILE A 205 -1.08 -8.21 13.08
CA ILE A 205 -2.49 -8.12 13.46
C ILE A 205 -2.85 -9.39 14.25
N ASP A 206 -3.05 -9.22 15.54
CA ASP A 206 -3.66 -10.20 16.45
C ASP A 206 -4.82 -9.53 17.21
N ASP A 207 -4.85 -9.55 18.53
CA ASP A 207 -5.82 -8.79 19.33
C ASP A 207 -5.64 -7.27 19.16
N GLN A 208 -4.43 -6.84 18.83
CA GLN A 208 -4.05 -5.45 18.55
C GLN A 208 -3.18 -5.40 17.31
N VAL A 209 -3.09 -4.21 16.69
CA VAL A 209 -2.16 -3.95 15.59
C VAL A 209 -0.86 -3.42 16.14
N ARG A 210 0.25 -4.08 15.81
CA ARG A 210 1.61 -3.62 16.11
C ARG A 210 2.35 -3.36 14.82
N VAL A 211 3.11 -2.27 14.78
CA VAL A 211 3.90 -1.88 13.59
C VAL A 211 5.33 -1.56 14.01
N ASP A 212 6.27 -2.25 13.39
CA ASP A 212 7.70 -1.98 13.50
C ASP A 212 8.20 -1.31 12.23
N LEU A 213 8.73 -0.10 12.36
CA LEU A 213 9.36 0.64 11.27
C LEU A 213 10.83 0.23 11.17
N CYS A 214 11.20 -0.43 10.07
CA CYS A 214 12.51 -1.05 9.85
C CYS A 214 13.33 -0.34 8.77
N ARG A 215 14.65 -0.56 8.79
CA ARG A 215 15.58 -0.15 7.75
C ARG A 215 16.70 -1.18 7.62
N CYS A 216 17.09 -1.52 6.41
CA CYS A 216 18.28 -2.33 6.10
C CYS A 216 19.46 -1.46 5.62
#